data_5a834273443cef48580f8cf2939307b2
#
_entry.id   5a834273443cef48580f8cf2939307b2
#
_cell.length_a   1.000
_cell.length_b   1.000
_cell.length_c   1.000
_cell.angle_alpha   90.00
_cell.angle_beta   90.00
_cell.angle_gamma   90.00
#
_symmetry.space_group_name_H-M   'P 1'
#
loop_
_entity.id
_entity.type
_entity.pdbx_description
1 polymer ?
#
loop_
_entity_poly.entity_id
_entity_poly.type
_entity_poly.pdbx_seq_one_letter_code
_entity_poly.pdbx_strand_id
1 'polypeptide(L)'
;NEIGTMELIGEVKGRNVILVDDMIDTGGTLAKAADLMMEKGALSVRAICTHAILSGDAYEKIENSQLLELIVTDSIPLKKQSHKIRVVSCAPLFAEVMSMVQNNSSISGKFLM
;
A
#
# COMPACT_ATOMS: atom_id res chain seq x y z
N ASN A 1 -12.88 12.19 -2.64
CA ASN A 1 -13.13 11.17 -3.65
C ASN A 1 -14.16 10.16 -3.17
N GLU A 2 -15.17 9.95 -3.94
CA GLU A 2 -16.25 9.07 -3.54
C GLU A 2 -15.89 7.61 -3.79
N ILE A 3 -16.21 6.77 -2.81
CA ILE A 3 -15.98 5.33 -2.94
C ILE A 3 -16.82 4.73 -4.06
N GLY A 4 -18.01 5.28 -4.28
CA GLY A 4 -18.94 4.77 -5.28
C GLY A 4 -18.59 5.14 -6.73
N THR A 5 -17.78 6.19 -6.92
CA THR A 5 -17.38 6.63 -8.25
C THR A 5 -15.87 6.64 -8.35
N MET A 6 -15.33 5.70 -9.08
CA MET A 6 -13.91 5.59 -9.26
C MET A 6 -13.59 5.66 -10.74
N GLU A 7 -12.75 6.60 -11.12
CA GLU A 7 -12.30 6.76 -12.49
C GLU A 7 -10.90 6.24 -12.67
N LEU A 8 -10.71 5.54 -13.77
CA LEU A 8 -9.39 5.10 -14.18
C LEU A 8 -8.88 6.04 -15.26
N ILE A 9 -7.74 6.67 -14.99
CA ILE A 9 -7.09 7.54 -15.98
C ILE A 9 -5.85 6.78 -16.47
N GLY A 10 -5.84 6.49 -17.77
CA GLY A 10 -4.76 5.73 -18.37
C GLY A 10 -5.17 4.31 -18.67
N GLU A 11 -4.22 3.52 -19.13
CA GLU A 11 -4.43 2.17 -19.61
C GLU A 11 -3.74 1.16 -18.69
N VAL A 12 -4.51 0.22 -18.15
CA VAL A 12 -3.95 -0.85 -17.30
C VAL A 12 -3.99 -2.21 -17.96
N LYS A 13 -4.63 -2.33 -19.12
CA LYS A 13 -4.77 -3.61 -19.80
C LYS A 13 -3.41 -4.23 -20.12
N GLY A 14 -3.22 -5.47 -19.71
CA GLY A 14 -1.98 -6.19 -19.93
C GLY A 14 -0.81 -5.72 -19.06
N ARG A 15 -1.08 -4.97 -18.00
CA ARG A 15 -0.03 -4.42 -17.15
C ARG A 15 -0.13 -4.95 -15.73
N ASN A 16 1.01 -4.98 -15.04
CA ASN A 16 1.07 -5.20 -13.61
C ASN A 16 0.96 -3.85 -12.94
N VAL A 17 -0.06 -3.69 -12.08
CA VAL A 17 -0.40 -2.40 -11.48
C VAL A 17 0.03 -2.38 -10.01
N ILE A 18 0.56 -1.25 -9.58
CA ILE A 18 0.87 -1.00 -8.17
C ILE A 18 0.10 0.24 -7.74
N LEU A 19 -0.75 0.07 -6.75
CA LEU A 19 -1.47 1.17 -6.10
C LEU A 19 -0.64 1.65 -4.91
N VAL A 20 -0.51 2.96 -4.76
CA VAL A 20 0.27 3.53 -3.67
C VAL A 20 -0.62 4.45 -2.86
N ASP A 21 -0.62 4.26 -1.55
CA ASP A 21 -1.39 5.09 -0.64
C ASP A 21 -0.57 5.29 0.64
N ASP A 22 -0.81 6.40 1.34
CA ASP A 22 -0.14 6.64 2.61
C ASP A 22 -0.82 5.88 3.75
N MET A 23 -2.12 5.67 3.68
CA MET A 23 -2.88 5.07 4.76
C MET A 23 -4.04 4.24 4.21
N ILE A 24 -4.28 3.09 4.82
CA ILE A 24 -5.45 2.27 4.54
C ILE A 24 -6.17 2.02 5.86
N ASP A 25 -7.41 2.46 5.94
CA ASP A 25 -8.23 2.28 7.14
C ASP A 25 -9.18 1.09 6.99
N THR A 26 -10.30 1.26 6.29
CA THR A 26 -11.30 0.20 6.18
C THR A 26 -11.06 -0.74 4.99
N GLY A 27 -10.23 -0.35 4.06
CA GLY A 27 -9.88 -1.18 2.91
C GLY A 27 -10.88 -1.23 1.78
N GLY A 28 -12.03 -0.58 1.92
CA GLY A 28 -13.07 -0.63 0.89
C GLY A 28 -12.65 0.01 -0.42
N THR A 29 -12.02 1.18 -0.34
CA THR A 29 -11.54 1.87 -1.54
C THR A 29 -10.46 1.06 -2.25
N LEU A 30 -9.52 0.51 -1.48
CA LEU A 30 -8.45 -0.31 -2.04
C LEU A 30 -9.00 -1.55 -2.74
N ALA A 31 -9.93 -2.26 -2.08
CA ALA A 31 -10.52 -3.47 -2.65
C ALA A 31 -11.25 -3.16 -3.95
N LYS A 32 -12.02 -2.08 -3.96
CA LYS A 32 -12.72 -1.66 -5.18
C LYS A 32 -11.77 -1.25 -6.30
N ALA A 33 -10.70 -0.56 -5.95
CA ALA A 33 -9.69 -0.17 -6.93
C ALA A 33 -9.04 -1.41 -7.57
N ALA A 34 -8.66 -2.37 -6.75
CA ALA A 34 -8.06 -3.61 -7.26
C ALA A 34 -9.01 -4.34 -8.19
N ASP A 35 -10.27 -4.48 -7.79
CA ASP A 35 -11.27 -5.17 -8.61
C ASP A 35 -11.51 -4.43 -9.92
N LEU A 36 -11.57 -3.09 -9.88
CA LEU A 36 -11.74 -2.29 -11.08
C LEU A 36 -10.58 -2.46 -12.05
N MET A 37 -9.34 -2.44 -11.54
CA MET A 37 -8.16 -2.61 -12.39
C MET A 37 -8.16 -3.99 -13.06
N MET A 38 -8.51 -5.03 -12.32
CA MET A 38 -8.60 -6.38 -12.89
C MET A 38 -9.71 -6.46 -13.92
N GLU A 39 -10.85 -5.82 -13.67
CA GLU A 39 -11.94 -5.74 -14.63
C GLU A 39 -11.51 -5.05 -15.93
N LYS A 40 -10.63 -4.05 -15.83
CA LYS A 40 -10.11 -3.33 -16.99
C LYS A 40 -8.96 -4.06 -17.68
N GLY A 41 -8.64 -5.26 -17.26
CA GLY A 41 -7.68 -6.11 -17.94
C GLY A 41 -6.27 -6.10 -17.41
N ALA A 42 -6.04 -5.60 -16.19
CA ALA A 42 -4.73 -5.67 -15.58
C ALA A 42 -4.31 -7.14 -15.37
N LEU A 43 -3.02 -7.41 -15.47
CA LEU A 43 -2.49 -8.74 -15.22
C LEU A 43 -2.44 -9.04 -13.72
N SER A 44 -2.12 -8.04 -12.93
CA SER A 44 -2.09 -8.15 -11.47
C SER A 44 -2.20 -6.77 -10.87
N VAL A 45 -2.68 -6.72 -9.63
CA VAL A 45 -2.73 -5.48 -8.85
C VAL A 45 -2.13 -5.76 -7.49
N ARG A 46 -1.13 -4.97 -7.13
CA ARG A 46 -0.54 -4.94 -5.81
C ARG A 46 -0.74 -3.56 -5.22
N ALA A 47 -0.59 -3.45 -3.91
CA ALA A 47 -0.68 -2.16 -3.25
C ALA A 47 0.48 -1.99 -2.27
N ILE A 48 0.89 -0.75 -2.09
CA ILE A 48 1.90 -0.36 -1.11
C ILE A 48 1.28 0.73 -0.25
N CYS A 49 1.38 0.56 1.07
CA CYS A 49 0.81 1.50 2.02
C CYS A 49 1.77 1.69 3.18
N THR A 50 1.99 2.95 3.58
CA THR A 50 2.87 3.22 4.71
C THR A 50 2.19 2.86 6.03
N HIS A 51 0.95 3.33 6.24
CA HIS A 51 0.25 3.19 7.52
C HIS A 51 -0.97 2.29 7.37
N ALA A 52 -0.81 1.04 7.77
CA ALA A 52 -1.88 0.05 7.67
C ALA A 52 -2.69 0.01 8.97
N ILE A 53 -3.76 0.81 9.04
CA ILE A 53 -4.65 0.82 10.20
C ILE A 53 -5.52 -0.44 10.18
N LEU A 54 -6.14 -0.74 9.05
CA LEU A 54 -6.91 -1.96 8.80
C LEU A 54 -7.97 -2.21 9.86
N SER A 55 -8.84 -1.22 10.03
CA SER A 55 -9.93 -1.30 11.00
C SER A 55 -11.14 -2.04 10.45
N GLY A 56 -12.03 -2.46 11.34
CA GLY A 56 -13.25 -3.13 10.98
C GLY A 56 -12.99 -4.44 10.26
N ASP A 57 -13.63 -4.63 9.12
CA ASP A 57 -13.50 -5.83 8.29
C ASP A 57 -12.48 -5.68 7.15
N ALA A 58 -11.49 -4.78 7.34
CA ALA A 58 -10.48 -4.50 6.31
C ALA A 58 -9.74 -5.75 5.84
N TYR A 59 -9.35 -6.62 6.78
CA TYR A 59 -8.64 -7.85 6.42
C TYR A 59 -9.49 -8.72 5.50
N GLU A 60 -10.77 -8.87 5.82
CA GLU A 60 -11.68 -9.66 4.99
C GLU A 60 -11.86 -9.04 3.60
N LYS A 61 -12.02 -7.73 3.54
CA LYS A 61 -12.17 -7.04 2.26
C LYS A 61 -10.95 -7.23 1.37
N ILE A 62 -9.76 -7.12 1.95
CA ILE A 62 -8.52 -7.29 1.21
C ILE A 62 -8.37 -8.73 0.75
N GLU A 63 -8.63 -9.70 1.64
CA GLU A 63 -8.50 -11.11 1.30
C GLU A 63 -9.50 -11.55 0.23
N ASN A 64 -10.69 -10.97 0.23
CA ASN A 64 -11.73 -11.30 -0.75
C ASN A 64 -11.61 -10.50 -2.04
N SER A 65 -10.75 -9.50 -2.10
CA SER A 65 -10.54 -8.71 -3.31
C SER A 65 -9.61 -9.43 -4.28
N GLN A 66 -9.47 -8.88 -5.47
CA GLN A 66 -8.53 -9.39 -6.46
C GLN A 66 -7.11 -8.84 -6.27
N LEU A 67 -6.88 -8.12 -5.19
CA LEU A 67 -5.54 -7.64 -4.86
C LEU A 67 -4.62 -8.85 -4.66
N LEU A 68 -3.47 -8.84 -5.33
CA LEU A 68 -2.52 -9.93 -5.21
C LEU A 68 -1.79 -9.88 -3.87
N GLU A 69 -1.31 -8.71 -3.47
CA GLU A 69 -0.72 -8.51 -2.16
C GLU A 69 -0.77 -7.05 -1.76
N LEU A 70 -0.77 -6.83 -0.45
CA LEU A 70 -0.61 -5.52 0.16
C LEU A 70 0.71 -5.51 0.90
N ILE A 71 1.57 -4.56 0.57
CA ILE A 71 2.87 -4.38 1.22
C ILE A 71 2.76 -3.17 2.13
N VAL A 72 3.04 -3.36 3.41
CA VAL A 72 2.92 -2.30 4.42
C VAL A 72 4.21 -2.15 5.20
N THR A 73 4.40 -1.01 5.84
CA THR A 73 5.50 -0.85 6.79
C THR A 73 5.07 -1.31 8.17
N ASP A 74 6.03 -1.37 9.09
CA ASP A 74 5.77 -1.70 10.48
C ASP A 74 5.50 -0.45 11.34
N SER A 75 5.15 0.68 10.73
CA SER A 75 4.80 1.91 11.47
C SER A 75 3.60 1.70 12.39
N ILE A 76 2.68 0.82 11.99
CA ILE A 76 1.53 0.42 12.81
C ILE A 76 1.52 -1.10 12.88
N PRO A 77 1.58 -1.69 14.08
CA PRO A 77 1.55 -3.15 14.21
C PRO A 77 0.25 -3.73 13.65
N LEU A 78 0.38 -4.84 12.92
CA LEU A 78 -0.80 -5.53 12.41
C LEU A 78 -1.52 -6.24 13.55
N LYS A 79 -2.84 -6.22 13.51
CA LYS A 79 -3.68 -6.89 14.50
C LYS A 79 -3.70 -8.40 14.30
N LYS A 80 -3.49 -8.85 13.07
CA LYS A 80 -3.44 -10.26 12.73
C LYS A 80 -2.65 -10.45 11.44
N GLN A 81 -2.27 -11.67 11.15
CA GLN A 81 -1.54 -12.00 9.95
C GLN A 81 -2.50 -12.35 8.81
N SER A 82 -2.07 -12.07 7.60
CA SER A 82 -2.83 -12.43 6.40
C SER A 82 -1.83 -12.87 5.33
N HIS A 83 -2.21 -13.88 4.56
CA HIS A 83 -1.38 -14.38 3.47
C HIS A 83 -1.21 -13.35 2.36
N LYS A 84 -2.06 -12.34 2.30
CA LYS A 84 -1.98 -11.26 1.30
C LYS A 84 -1.23 -10.04 1.80
N ILE A 85 -0.85 -9.97 3.06
CA ILE A 85 -0.22 -8.78 3.64
C ILE A 85 1.21 -9.09 4.03
N ARG A 86 2.14 -8.34 3.46
CA ARG A 86 3.56 -8.47 3.74
C ARG A 86 4.05 -7.19 4.42
N VAL A 87 4.78 -7.36 5.52
CA VAL A 87 5.32 -6.24 6.30
C VAL A 87 6.78 -6.05 5.95
N VAL A 88 7.15 -4.79 5.68
CA VAL A 88 8.53 -4.38 5.48
C VAL A 88 8.90 -3.41 6.59
N SER A 89 9.99 -3.69 7.28
CA SER A 89 10.42 -2.83 8.38
C SER A 89 10.97 -1.51 7.86
N CYS A 90 10.54 -0.40 8.46
CA CYS A 90 11.12 0.92 8.18
C CYS A 90 12.22 1.28 9.16
N ALA A 91 12.50 0.45 10.16
CA ALA A 91 13.51 0.74 11.17
C ALA A 91 14.90 0.99 10.60
N PRO A 92 15.41 0.21 9.64
CA PRO A 92 16.74 0.49 9.07
C PRO A 92 16.84 1.86 8.43
N LEU A 93 15.79 2.29 7.71
CA LEU A 93 15.79 3.63 7.10
C LEU A 93 15.78 4.72 8.17
N PHE A 94 14.94 4.58 9.19
CA PHE A 94 14.88 5.56 10.27
C PHE A 94 16.20 5.63 11.01
N ALA A 95 16.80 4.49 11.32
CA ALA A 95 18.10 4.46 12.00
C ALA A 95 19.16 5.18 11.17
N GLU A 96 19.17 4.98 9.87
CA GLU A 96 20.11 5.63 8.98
C GLU A 96 19.90 7.16 8.94
N VAL A 97 18.65 7.59 8.81
CA VAL A 97 18.32 9.02 8.79
C VAL A 97 18.68 9.67 10.14
N MET A 98 18.39 9.00 11.25
CA MET A 98 18.73 9.52 12.57
C MET A 98 20.23 9.70 12.72
N SER A 99 21.02 8.74 12.25
CA SER A 99 22.48 8.85 12.27
C SER A 99 22.96 10.04 11.42
N MET A 100 22.38 10.23 10.23
CA MET A 100 22.74 11.35 9.37
C MET A 100 22.42 12.70 10.01
N VAL A 101 21.27 12.82 10.65
CA VAL A 101 20.89 14.05 11.36
C VAL A 101 21.88 14.34 12.48
N GLN A 102 22.23 13.31 13.27
CA GLN A 102 23.17 13.47 14.36
C GLN A 102 24.57 13.90 13.88
N ASN A 103 24.98 13.47 12.70
CA ASN A 103 26.26 13.80 12.11
C ASN A 103 26.19 15.04 11.19
N ASN A 104 25.09 15.77 11.19
CA ASN A 104 24.87 16.94 10.35
C ASN A 104 25.02 16.64 8.86
N SER A 105 24.72 15.41 8.45
CA SER A 105 24.76 15.02 7.04
C SER A 105 23.42 15.31 6.37
N SER A 106 23.46 15.49 5.04
CA SER A 106 22.24 15.66 4.28
C SER A 106 21.48 14.34 4.14
N ILE A 107 20.18 14.38 4.31
CA ILE A 107 19.31 13.22 4.13
C ILE A 107 18.55 13.24 2.81
N SER A 108 18.71 14.29 1.99
CA SER A 108 17.90 14.44 0.78
C SER A 108 18.09 13.30 -0.20
N GLY A 109 19.23 12.62 -0.21
CA GLY A 109 19.45 11.46 -1.05
C GLY A 109 18.59 10.25 -0.71
N LYS A 110 17.91 10.24 0.45
CA LYS A 110 17.01 9.17 0.86
C LYS A 110 15.58 9.39 0.39
N PHE A 111 15.26 10.55 -0.14
CA PHE A 111 13.93 10.90 -0.60
C PHE A 111 13.94 11.03 -2.11
N LEU A 112 14.13 9.91 -2.78
CA LEU A 112 14.13 9.88 -4.24
C LEU A 112 12.71 9.95 -4.75
N MET A 113 12.48 10.88 -5.60
CA MET A 113 11.18 11.07 -6.22
C MET A 113 11.21 10.61 -7.67
#